data_e4c05d01f1f600db98e49f3cbae02ad9
#
_entry.id   e4c05d01f1f600db98e49f3cbae02ad9
#
_cell.length_a   1.000
_cell.length_b   1.000
_cell.length_c   1.000
_cell.angle_alpha   90.00
_cell.angle_beta   90.00
_cell.angle_gamma   90.00
#
_symmetry.space_group_name_H-M   'P 1'
#
loop_
_entity.id
_entity.type
_entity.pdbx_description
1 polymer ?
#
loop_
_entity_poly.entity_id
_entity_poly.type
_entity_poly.pdbx_seq_one_letter_code
_entity_poly.pdbx_strand_id
1 'polypeptide(L)'
;MQNRQLDIAGFKAIKSINANAKQLTLPDFLEEKLRLNNIHVTLYRDKHGVIYALAREHCTMFYRDTAEGQTYYFVWFLFFALMGGLISIYLMLWRNLLPLKHLYEQIIRYGKGQTIPHIISHGKDEIALISNAFYRALEKQNKLKSSRELFLRNIMHELKTPIMKGKLIVEIEEPSPNNTLLGKLFSRMEHLITQMAQIEKMHAFSLQRKATPLYSMIITAMDHLLIETDSVTWSQCDQYIDVDPDLFTSALENLIDNAVRHATSLPVTIHCDKEKICIKNSGEPLKRPIEEALQAFVTERGDGGLGLGLYIAQSVSELHGFNLNYTYEEGIHTFCIRF
;
A
#
# COMPACT_ATOMS: atom_id res chain seq x y z
N MET A 1 81.79 -23.76 -35.34
CA MET A 1 81.28 -22.41 -35.00
C MET A 1 79.90 -22.53 -34.46
N GLN A 2 79.71 -22.12 -33.19
CA GLN A 2 78.54 -22.40 -32.34
C GLN A 2 77.31 -21.72 -32.89
N ASN A 3 76.26 -22.52 -33.15
CA ASN A 3 74.92 -22.07 -33.34
C ASN A 3 74.38 -21.46 -31.98
N ARG A 4 74.50 -20.17 -31.80
CA ARG A 4 73.72 -19.43 -30.80
C ARG A 4 72.29 -19.31 -31.32
N GLN A 5 71.43 -20.19 -30.87
CA GLN A 5 69.99 -20.00 -30.96
C GLN A 5 69.64 -18.74 -30.13
N LEU A 6 69.40 -17.67 -30.80
CA LEU A 6 68.71 -16.53 -30.17
C LEU A 6 67.20 -16.84 -30.17
N ASP A 7 66.72 -17.44 -29.12
CA ASP A 7 65.31 -17.44 -28.83
C ASP A 7 64.94 -16.02 -28.36
N ILE A 8 64.48 -15.25 -29.28
CA ILE A 8 63.83 -13.96 -28.95
C ILE A 8 62.42 -14.32 -28.48
N ALA A 9 62.03 -13.84 -27.32
CA ALA A 9 60.74 -14.13 -26.72
C ALA A 9 59.58 -13.98 -27.74
N GLY A 10 58.88 -15.08 -28.03
CA GLY A 10 57.80 -15.14 -28.99
C GLY A 10 58.13 -15.62 -30.40
N PHE A 11 59.42 -15.90 -30.71
CA PHE A 11 59.85 -16.35 -32.05
C PHE A 11 60.64 -17.63 -31.95
N LYS A 12 60.24 -18.62 -32.72
CA LYS A 12 60.93 -19.93 -32.79
C LYS A 12 61.62 -20.06 -34.15
N ALA A 13 62.93 -20.30 -34.18
CA ALA A 13 63.67 -20.57 -35.40
C ALA A 13 63.24 -21.89 -36.04
N ILE A 14 62.98 -21.92 -37.35
CA ILE A 14 62.58 -23.08 -38.11
C ILE A 14 63.57 -23.32 -39.26
N LYS A 15 63.75 -24.59 -39.65
CA LYS A 15 64.76 -24.97 -40.66
C LYS A 15 64.32 -24.77 -42.10
N SER A 16 63.03 -24.73 -42.37
CA SER A 16 62.48 -24.55 -43.73
C SER A 16 61.05 -24.06 -43.72
N ILE A 17 60.61 -23.43 -44.80
CA ILE A 17 59.22 -22.99 -45.02
C ILE A 17 58.47 -24.11 -45.74
N ASN A 18 57.20 -24.32 -45.40
CA ASN A 18 56.36 -25.30 -46.08
C ASN A 18 56.03 -24.79 -47.52
N ALA A 19 56.04 -25.69 -48.51
CA ALA A 19 55.81 -25.35 -49.91
C ALA A 19 54.44 -24.66 -50.18
N ASN A 20 53.49 -24.78 -49.27
CA ASN A 20 52.16 -24.16 -49.37
C ASN A 20 52.00 -22.82 -48.61
N ALA A 21 53.10 -22.26 -48.09
CA ALA A 21 53.00 -21.00 -47.36
C ALA A 21 52.77 -19.81 -48.35
N LYS A 22 51.76 -19.00 -48.12
CA LYS A 22 51.46 -17.81 -48.90
C LYS A 22 52.36 -16.64 -48.48
N GLN A 23 53.03 -16.04 -49.43
CA GLN A 23 53.79 -14.81 -49.20
C GLN A 23 52.82 -13.65 -48.90
N LEU A 24 53.09 -12.87 -47.86
CA LEU A 24 52.35 -11.70 -47.45
C LEU A 24 53.17 -10.43 -47.80
N THR A 25 52.48 -9.36 -48.20
CA THR A 25 53.10 -8.05 -48.39
C THR A 25 53.39 -7.40 -47.04
N LEU A 26 54.58 -6.85 -46.85
CA LEU A 26 54.89 -6.04 -45.69
C LEU A 26 54.21 -4.67 -45.80
N PRO A 27 53.83 -4.06 -44.66
CA PRO A 27 53.46 -2.64 -44.66
C PRO A 27 54.60 -1.74 -45.09
N ASP A 28 54.34 -0.76 -45.94
CA ASP A 28 55.34 0.11 -46.60
C ASP A 28 56.36 0.77 -45.65
N PHE A 29 55.87 1.19 -44.44
CA PHE A 29 56.76 1.84 -43.45
C PHE A 29 57.78 0.88 -42.83
N LEU A 30 57.47 -0.41 -42.76
CA LEU A 30 58.41 -1.44 -42.28
C LEU A 30 59.42 -1.83 -43.34
N GLU A 31 59.02 -1.87 -44.60
CA GLU A 31 59.86 -2.18 -45.72
C GLU A 31 60.95 -1.12 -45.90
N GLU A 32 60.58 0.17 -45.76
CA GLU A 32 61.55 1.30 -45.84
C GLU A 32 62.57 1.23 -44.69
N LYS A 33 62.12 0.96 -43.45
CA LYS A 33 63.00 0.89 -42.29
C LYS A 33 63.98 -0.29 -42.31
N LEU A 34 63.57 -1.41 -42.94
CA LEU A 34 64.40 -2.60 -43.08
C LEU A 34 65.41 -2.49 -44.25
N ARG A 35 65.05 -1.82 -45.32
CA ARG A 35 65.99 -1.48 -46.43
C ARG A 35 67.16 -0.63 -45.96
N LEU A 36 66.96 0.28 -45.03
CA LEU A 36 68.04 1.13 -44.46
C LEU A 36 69.09 0.31 -43.69
N ASN A 37 68.81 -0.90 -43.29
CA ASN A 37 69.72 -1.77 -42.52
C ASN A 37 70.26 -2.99 -43.32
N ASN A 38 70.13 -3.02 -44.65
CA ASN A 38 70.53 -4.11 -45.54
C ASN A 38 69.93 -5.49 -45.13
N ILE A 39 68.67 -5.50 -44.57
CA ILE A 39 67.98 -6.68 -44.15
C ILE A 39 66.69 -6.83 -45.00
N HIS A 40 66.64 -7.88 -45.80
CA HIS A 40 65.39 -8.25 -46.49
C HIS A 40 64.53 -9.15 -45.66
N VAL A 41 63.31 -8.70 -45.33
CA VAL A 41 62.33 -9.49 -44.58
C VAL A 41 61.18 -9.86 -45.49
N THR A 42 60.90 -11.16 -45.61
CA THR A 42 59.72 -11.65 -46.33
C THR A 42 58.79 -12.39 -45.36
N LEU A 43 57.51 -12.07 -45.41
CA LEU A 43 56.49 -12.68 -44.55
C LEU A 43 55.80 -13.83 -45.29
N TYR A 44 55.65 -14.92 -44.65
CA TYR A 44 54.90 -16.05 -45.14
C TYR A 44 53.84 -16.45 -44.12
N ARG A 45 52.64 -16.85 -44.56
CA ARG A 45 51.62 -17.41 -43.70
C ARG A 45 51.45 -18.90 -44.00
N ASP A 46 51.67 -19.71 -42.98
CA ASP A 46 51.42 -21.14 -42.98
C ASP A 46 50.23 -21.50 -42.11
N LYS A 47 49.75 -22.74 -42.14
CA LYS A 47 48.66 -23.26 -41.29
C LYS A 47 48.90 -23.10 -39.77
N HIS A 48 50.16 -22.90 -39.38
CA HIS A 48 50.65 -22.80 -38.02
C HIS A 48 51.08 -21.38 -37.59
N GLY A 49 50.80 -20.35 -38.38
CA GLY A 49 51.05 -18.95 -38.05
C GLY A 49 51.89 -18.18 -39.06
N VAL A 50 52.30 -16.97 -38.68
CA VAL A 50 53.13 -16.13 -39.53
C VAL A 50 54.61 -16.49 -39.36
N ILE A 51 55.34 -16.60 -40.48
CA ILE A 51 56.76 -16.92 -40.53
C ILE A 51 57.49 -15.70 -41.11
N TYR A 52 58.49 -15.21 -40.43
CA TYR A 52 59.39 -14.14 -40.86
C TYR A 52 60.65 -14.74 -41.47
N ALA A 53 60.90 -14.49 -42.74
CA ALA A 53 62.16 -14.87 -43.40
C ALA A 53 63.06 -13.65 -43.42
N LEU A 54 64.18 -13.69 -42.72
CA LEU A 54 65.17 -12.67 -42.61
C LEU A 54 66.37 -13.06 -43.53
N ALA A 55 66.57 -12.37 -44.61
CA ALA A 55 67.69 -12.59 -45.50
C ALA A 55 68.75 -11.45 -45.34
N ARG A 56 69.98 -11.87 -45.07
CA ARG A 56 71.16 -10.98 -45.01
C ARG A 56 72.30 -11.61 -45.81
N GLU A 57 72.84 -10.90 -46.76
CA GLU A 57 73.85 -11.18 -47.75
C GLU A 57 74.31 -12.66 -48.02
N HIS A 58 74.32 -13.55 -47.01
CA HIS A 58 74.74 -14.96 -47.17
C HIS A 58 73.97 -15.93 -46.25
N CYS A 59 72.92 -15.50 -45.56
CA CYS A 59 72.17 -16.35 -44.65
C CYS A 59 70.65 -16.01 -44.57
N THR A 60 69.78 -16.94 -44.81
CA THR A 60 68.33 -16.78 -44.62
C THR A 60 67.93 -17.50 -43.38
N MET A 61 67.36 -16.80 -42.41
CA MET A 61 66.80 -17.34 -41.15
C MET A 61 65.31 -17.25 -41.15
N PHE A 62 64.62 -18.29 -40.73
CA PHE A 62 63.17 -18.32 -40.63
C PHE A 62 62.75 -18.36 -39.16
N TYR A 63 61.86 -17.47 -38.81
CA TYR A 63 61.31 -17.39 -37.46
C TYR A 63 59.79 -17.53 -37.52
N ARG A 64 59.22 -18.37 -36.70
CA ARG A 64 57.75 -18.52 -36.54
C ARG A 64 57.33 -17.72 -35.32
N ASP A 65 56.31 -16.88 -35.50
CA ASP A 65 55.66 -16.24 -34.37
C ASP A 65 54.80 -17.26 -33.61
N THR A 66 55.11 -17.45 -32.34
CA THR A 66 54.40 -18.35 -31.46
C THR A 66 53.50 -17.59 -30.47
N ALA A 67 53.51 -16.26 -30.52
CA ALA A 67 52.79 -15.43 -29.56
C ALA A 67 51.29 -15.26 -29.90
N GLU A 68 50.88 -15.45 -31.16
CA GLU A 68 49.50 -15.19 -31.59
C GLU A 68 48.46 -16.07 -30.87
N GLY A 69 48.79 -17.28 -30.43
CA GLY A 69 47.87 -18.21 -29.81
C GLY A 69 47.62 -17.95 -28.32
N GLN A 70 48.68 -17.63 -27.56
CA GLN A 70 48.56 -17.52 -26.09
C GLN A 70 47.90 -16.21 -25.64
N THR A 71 48.09 -15.09 -26.33
CA THR A 71 47.53 -13.79 -26.00
C THR A 71 46.02 -13.79 -26.18
N TYR A 72 45.47 -14.49 -27.19
CA TYR A 72 44.06 -14.62 -27.44
C TYR A 72 43.33 -15.36 -26.31
N TYR A 73 43.85 -16.49 -25.85
CA TYR A 73 43.28 -17.26 -24.76
C TYR A 73 43.26 -16.48 -23.45
N PHE A 74 44.32 -15.71 -23.18
CA PHE A 74 44.41 -14.87 -21.98
C PHE A 74 43.37 -13.74 -21.99
N VAL A 75 43.17 -13.08 -23.14
CA VAL A 75 42.16 -12.02 -23.29
C VAL A 75 40.75 -12.57 -23.09
N TRP A 76 40.43 -13.74 -23.70
CA TRP A 76 39.14 -14.39 -23.51
C TRP A 76 38.92 -14.85 -22.07
N PHE A 77 39.93 -15.38 -21.42
CA PHE A 77 39.88 -15.76 -20.00
C PHE A 77 39.57 -14.55 -19.13
N LEU A 78 40.27 -13.43 -19.35
CA LEU A 78 40.02 -12.18 -18.60
C LEU A 78 38.57 -11.67 -18.81
N PHE A 79 38.11 -11.72 -20.06
CA PHE A 79 36.76 -11.31 -20.43
C PHE A 79 35.70 -12.16 -19.70
N PHE A 80 35.82 -13.48 -19.75
CA PHE A 80 34.87 -14.38 -19.07
C PHE A 80 34.97 -14.28 -17.54
N ALA A 81 36.15 -14.08 -16.97
CA ALA A 81 36.33 -13.86 -15.55
C ALA A 81 35.63 -12.54 -15.09
N LEU A 82 35.79 -11.47 -15.87
CA LEU A 82 35.14 -10.19 -15.59
C LEU A 82 33.63 -10.27 -15.73
N MET A 83 33.14 -10.91 -16.81
CA MET A 83 31.70 -11.17 -16.99
C MET A 83 31.12 -12.01 -15.87
N GLY A 84 31.81 -13.09 -15.46
CA GLY A 84 31.40 -13.94 -14.34
C GLY A 84 31.34 -13.16 -13.02
N GLY A 85 32.33 -12.29 -12.79
CA GLY A 85 32.34 -11.37 -11.64
C GLY A 85 31.15 -10.41 -11.64
N LEU A 86 30.85 -9.77 -12.76
CA LEU A 86 29.71 -8.85 -12.89
C LEU A 86 28.37 -9.58 -12.67
N ILE A 87 28.21 -10.76 -13.26
CA ILE A 87 27.00 -11.59 -13.06
C ILE A 87 26.87 -11.99 -11.60
N SER A 88 27.96 -12.40 -10.95
CA SER A 88 27.95 -12.78 -9.53
C SER A 88 27.53 -11.59 -8.64
N ILE A 89 28.09 -10.40 -8.88
CA ILE A 89 27.71 -9.16 -8.16
C ILE A 89 26.24 -8.83 -8.41
N TYR A 90 25.77 -8.92 -9.65
CA TYR A 90 24.36 -8.68 -9.99
C TYR A 90 23.41 -9.63 -9.26
N LEU A 91 23.71 -10.93 -9.26
CA LEU A 91 22.89 -11.94 -8.55
C LEU A 91 22.93 -11.74 -7.04
N MET A 92 24.06 -11.36 -6.48
CA MET A 92 24.19 -11.03 -5.06
C MET A 92 23.35 -9.81 -4.68
N LEU A 93 23.42 -8.72 -5.44
CA LEU A 93 22.62 -7.52 -5.23
C LEU A 93 21.12 -7.81 -5.37
N TRP A 94 20.72 -8.53 -6.39
CA TRP A 94 19.32 -8.90 -6.62
C TRP A 94 18.75 -9.70 -5.45
N ARG A 95 19.51 -10.70 -4.98
CA ARG A 95 19.11 -11.54 -3.85
C ARG A 95 19.01 -10.74 -2.54
N ASN A 96 19.89 -9.78 -2.32
CA ASN A 96 19.91 -8.96 -1.11
C ASN A 96 18.83 -7.87 -1.13
N LEU A 97 18.43 -7.36 -2.31
CA LEU A 97 17.40 -6.32 -2.42
C LEU A 97 15.96 -6.87 -2.51
N LEU A 98 15.79 -8.14 -2.83
CA LEU A 98 14.47 -8.77 -2.93
C LEU A 98 13.63 -8.65 -1.64
N PRO A 99 14.19 -8.84 -0.42
CA PRO A 99 13.45 -8.67 0.83
C PRO A 99 12.91 -7.25 1.05
N LEU A 100 13.62 -6.23 0.57
CA LEU A 100 13.18 -4.83 0.67
C LEU A 100 11.90 -4.57 -0.13
N LYS A 101 11.80 -5.17 -1.34
CA LYS A 101 10.57 -5.08 -2.14
C LYS A 101 9.40 -5.74 -1.42
N HIS A 102 9.60 -6.90 -0.81
CA HIS A 102 8.58 -7.58 -0.02
C HIS A 102 8.11 -6.73 1.16
N LEU A 103 9.04 -6.13 1.91
CA LEU A 103 8.71 -5.24 3.03
C LEU A 103 7.89 -4.05 2.56
N TYR A 104 8.26 -3.42 1.44
CA TYR A 104 7.51 -2.31 0.85
C TYR A 104 6.07 -2.70 0.48
N GLU A 105 5.88 -3.85 -0.18
CA GLU A 105 4.54 -4.35 -0.53
C GLU A 105 3.68 -4.62 0.70
N GLN A 106 4.28 -5.12 1.79
CA GLN A 106 3.59 -5.38 3.04
C GLN A 106 3.18 -4.09 3.75
N ILE A 107 4.04 -3.07 3.75
CA ILE A 107 3.70 -1.74 4.29
C ILE A 107 2.48 -1.16 3.58
N ILE A 108 2.45 -1.25 2.23
CA ILE A 108 1.30 -0.76 1.45
C ILE A 108 0.03 -1.56 1.76
N ARG A 109 0.11 -2.89 1.88
CA ARG A 109 -1.04 -3.73 2.23
C ARG A 109 -1.59 -3.40 3.62
N TYR A 110 -0.71 -3.19 4.59
CA TYR A 110 -1.11 -2.76 5.93
C TYR A 110 -1.80 -1.40 5.91
N GLY A 111 -1.27 -0.43 5.16
CA GLY A 111 -1.90 0.88 4.96
C GLY A 111 -3.29 0.82 4.33
N LYS A 112 -3.60 -0.26 3.58
CA LYS A 112 -4.93 -0.54 3.02
C LYS A 112 -5.83 -1.37 3.96
N GLY A 113 -5.44 -1.56 5.23
CA GLY A 113 -6.21 -2.31 6.21
C GLY A 113 -6.17 -3.85 6.06
N GLN A 114 -5.29 -4.40 5.22
CA GLN A 114 -5.16 -5.84 5.05
C GLN A 114 -4.29 -6.43 6.15
N THR A 115 -4.66 -7.62 6.66
CA THR A 115 -3.84 -8.38 7.60
C THR A 115 -2.57 -8.87 6.92
N ILE A 116 -1.42 -8.59 7.53
CA ILE A 116 -0.12 -9.03 7.03
C ILE A 116 0.31 -10.28 7.82
N PRO A 117 0.72 -11.38 7.16
CA PRO A 117 1.29 -12.52 7.86
C PRO A 117 2.61 -12.12 8.53
N HIS A 118 2.80 -12.55 9.78
CA HIS A 118 4.01 -12.31 10.54
C HIS A 118 5.14 -13.17 9.98
N ILE A 119 6.00 -12.60 9.15
CA ILE A 119 7.17 -13.29 8.59
C ILE A 119 8.42 -12.75 9.30
N ILE A 120 8.96 -13.55 10.21
CA ILE A 120 10.24 -13.24 10.85
C ILE A 120 11.36 -13.46 9.83
N SER A 121 12.09 -12.42 9.49
CA SER A 121 13.30 -12.56 8.70
C SER A 121 14.44 -13.10 9.57
N HIS A 122 15.01 -14.25 9.18
CA HIS A 122 16.14 -14.88 9.85
C HIS A 122 17.49 -14.32 9.38
N GLY A 123 17.51 -13.32 8.50
CA GLY A 123 18.71 -12.63 8.07
C GLY A 123 19.37 -11.87 9.23
N LYS A 124 20.69 -11.67 9.12
CA LYS A 124 21.48 -10.84 10.06
C LYS A 124 21.84 -9.49 9.45
N ASP A 125 21.33 -9.19 8.27
CA ASP A 125 21.54 -7.95 7.54
C ASP A 125 20.65 -6.81 8.06
N GLU A 126 20.95 -5.60 7.67
CA GLU A 126 20.24 -4.38 8.06
C GLU A 126 18.76 -4.43 7.62
N ILE A 127 18.47 -5.08 6.49
CA ILE A 127 17.11 -5.21 5.96
C ILE A 127 16.28 -6.12 6.87
N ALA A 128 16.85 -7.22 7.34
CA ALA A 128 16.21 -8.10 8.31
C ALA A 128 15.95 -7.40 9.65
N LEU A 129 16.90 -6.58 10.13
CA LEU A 129 16.73 -5.78 11.34
C LEU A 129 15.56 -4.78 11.20
N ILE A 130 15.50 -4.05 10.10
CA ILE A 130 14.42 -3.09 9.81
C ILE A 130 13.07 -3.83 9.71
N SER A 131 13.02 -4.94 8.97
CA SER A 131 11.83 -5.77 8.83
C SER A 131 11.32 -6.24 10.19
N ASN A 132 12.18 -6.82 11.01
CA ASN A 132 11.81 -7.30 12.35
C ASN A 132 11.41 -6.15 13.31
N ALA A 133 12.03 -4.96 13.19
CA ALA A 133 11.64 -3.79 13.97
C ALA A 133 10.24 -3.29 13.55
N PHE A 134 9.96 -3.26 12.25
CA PHE A 134 8.65 -2.92 11.72
C PHE A 134 7.56 -3.89 12.22
N TYR A 135 7.78 -5.20 12.12
CA TYR A 135 6.81 -6.18 12.64
C TYR A 135 6.57 -6.06 14.14
N ARG A 136 7.63 -5.83 14.93
CA ARG A 136 7.48 -5.58 16.38
C ARG A 136 6.66 -4.32 16.67
N ALA A 137 6.86 -3.26 15.88
CA ALA A 137 6.06 -2.04 16.01
C ALA A 137 4.59 -2.29 15.68
N LEU A 138 4.30 -3.03 14.59
CA LEU A 138 2.94 -3.43 14.23
C LEU A 138 2.29 -4.31 15.29
N GLU A 139 2.99 -5.30 15.81
CA GLU A 139 2.48 -6.17 16.87
C GLU A 139 2.14 -5.36 18.14
N LYS A 140 3.02 -4.43 18.53
CA LYS A 140 2.76 -3.53 19.65
C LYS A 140 1.55 -2.65 19.41
N GLN A 141 1.42 -2.09 18.20
CA GLN A 141 0.27 -1.28 17.81
C GLN A 141 -1.03 -2.09 17.85
N ASN A 142 -1.03 -3.30 17.30
CA ASN A 142 -2.20 -4.20 17.32
C ASN A 142 -2.59 -4.59 18.76
N LYS A 143 -1.62 -4.91 19.62
CA LYS A 143 -1.87 -5.19 21.05
C LYS A 143 -2.46 -3.99 21.78
N LEU A 144 -1.93 -2.78 21.54
CA LEU A 144 -2.49 -1.56 22.13
C LEU A 144 -3.92 -1.31 21.64
N LYS A 145 -4.18 -1.52 20.33
CA LYS A 145 -5.52 -1.39 19.75
C LYS A 145 -6.49 -2.38 20.39
N SER A 146 -6.16 -3.66 20.42
CA SER A 146 -7.02 -4.69 21.04
C SER A 146 -7.25 -4.46 22.54
N SER A 147 -6.20 -4.01 23.25
CA SER A 147 -6.35 -3.66 24.68
C SER A 147 -7.27 -2.48 24.87
N ARG A 148 -7.18 -1.45 24.04
CA ARG A 148 -8.08 -0.30 24.05
C ARG A 148 -9.52 -0.71 23.77
N GLU A 149 -9.75 -1.53 22.75
CA GLU A 149 -11.09 -2.04 22.39
C GLU A 149 -11.71 -2.82 23.55
N LEU A 150 -10.96 -3.74 24.16
CA LEU A 150 -11.43 -4.50 25.33
C LEU A 150 -11.73 -3.61 26.53
N PHE A 151 -10.87 -2.64 26.81
CA PHE A 151 -11.04 -1.68 27.89
C PHE A 151 -12.31 -0.84 27.70
N LEU A 152 -12.51 -0.28 26.52
CA LEU A 152 -13.70 0.52 26.21
C LEU A 152 -14.99 -0.31 26.27
N ARG A 153 -14.97 -1.53 25.71
CA ARG A 153 -16.12 -2.45 25.81
C ARG A 153 -16.47 -2.76 27.26
N ASN A 154 -15.49 -3.06 28.10
CA ASN A 154 -15.73 -3.36 29.51
C ASN A 154 -16.27 -2.14 30.26
N ILE A 155 -15.71 -0.94 30.04
CA ILE A 155 -16.21 0.30 30.65
C ILE A 155 -17.67 0.55 30.23
N MET A 156 -17.99 0.41 28.92
CA MET A 156 -19.35 0.62 28.44
C MET A 156 -20.34 -0.34 29.11
N HIS A 157 -19.96 -1.62 29.27
CA HIS A 157 -20.80 -2.58 30.00
C HIS A 157 -20.97 -2.23 31.48
N GLU A 158 -19.88 -1.85 32.16
CA GLU A 158 -19.90 -1.44 33.56
C GLU A 158 -20.67 -0.13 33.79
N LEU A 159 -20.70 0.79 32.84
CA LEU A 159 -21.46 2.03 32.92
C LEU A 159 -22.94 1.82 32.57
N LYS A 160 -23.26 0.91 31.64
CA LYS A 160 -24.66 0.61 31.27
C LYS A 160 -25.47 0.12 32.45
N THR A 161 -24.90 -0.73 33.30
CA THR A 161 -25.56 -1.31 34.45
C THR A 161 -26.04 -0.27 35.47
N PRO A 162 -25.22 0.65 36.02
CA PRO A 162 -25.67 1.66 36.95
C PRO A 162 -26.66 2.68 36.34
N ILE A 163 -26.51 2.98 35.05
CA ILE A 163 -27.43 3.85 34.33
C ILE A 163 -28.81 3.22 34.23
N MET A 164 -28.89 1.94 33.82
CA MET A 164 -30.14 1.19 33.76
C MET A 164 -30.79 1.09 35.14
N LYS A 165 -30.01 0.83 36.20
CA LYS A 165 -30.54 0.80 37.58
C LYS A 165 -31.07 2.16 38.01
N GLY A 166 -30.33 3.25 37.72
CA GLY A 166 -30.77 4.60 38.03
C GLY A 166 -32.07 4.98 37.29
N LYS A 167 -32.16 4.62 36.01
CA LYS A 167 -33.38 4.82 35.21
C LYS A 167 -34.58 4.08 35.80
N LEU A 168 -34.39 2.80 36.16
CA LEU A 168 -35.46 2.00 36.78
C LEU A 168 -35.89 2.58 38.12
N ILE A 169 -34.99 3.07 38.97
CA ILE A 169 -35.35 3.72 40.25
C ILE A 169 -36.21 4.94 40.00
N VAL A 170 -35.84 5.79 39.02
CA VAL A 170 -36.62 6.99 38.67
C VAL A 170 -37.98 6.65 38.09
N GLU A 171 -38.12 5.52 37.37
CA GLU A 171 -39.40 5.06 36.83
C GLU A 171 -40.35 4.51 37.90
N ILE A 172 -39.84 3.96 39.03
CA ILE A 172 -40.61 3.39 40.12
C ILE A 172 -41.06 4.45 41.13
N GLU A 173 -40.30 5.56 41.27
CA GLU A 173 -40.63 6.64 42.19
C GLU A 173 -41.78 7.50 41.69
N GLU A 174 -42.50 8.17 42.61
CA GLU A 174 -43.59 9.09 42.26
C GLU A 174 -43.10 10.20 41.34
N PRO A 175 -43.93 10.61 40.35
CA PRO A 175 -43.56 11.66 39.40
C PRO A 175 -43.27 12.99 40.13
N SER A 176 -42.01 13.46 40.01
CA SER A 176 -41.60 14.75 40.50
C SER A 176 -40.75 15.47 39.40
N PRO A 177 -40.68 16.82 39.45
CA PRO A 177 -39.81 17.53 38.49
C PRO A 177 -38.37 17.07 38.52
N ASN A 178 -37.86 16.69 39.69
CA ASN A 178 -36.48 16.15 39.86
C ASN A 178 -36.35 14.75 39.25
N ASN A 179 -37.34 13.84 39.45
CA ASN A 179 -37.30 12.52 38.87
C ASN A 179 -37.41 12.55 37.36
N THR A 180 -38.24 13.48 36.80
CA THR A 180 -38.31 13.69 35.36
C THR A 180 -36.96 14.17 34.80
N LEU A 181 -36.27 15.06 35.50
CA LEU A 181 -34.93 15.56 35.09
C LEU A 181 -33.89 14.41 35.17
N LEU A 182 -33.88 13.62 36.26
CA LEU A 182 -32.98 12.47 36.42
C LEU A 182 -33.20 11.42 35.34
N GLY A 183 -34.45 11.11 35.00
CA GLY A 183 -34.78 10.18 33.90
C GLY A 183 -34.24 10.65 32.57
N LYS A 184 -34.37 11.93 32.24
CA LYS A 184 -33.78 12.50 31.04
C LYS A 184 -32.24 12.43 31.04
N LEU A 185 -31.60 12.66 32.18
CA LEU A 185 -30.13 12.54 32.31
C LEU A 185 -29.68 11.10 32.11
N PHE A 186 -30.33 10.12 32.72
CA PHE A 186 -29.98 8.72 32.53
C PHE A 186 -30.21 8.25 31.09
N SER A 187 -31.30 8.64 30.44
CA SER A 187 -31.54 8.34 29.04
C SER A 187 -30.48 8.97 28.13
N ARG A 188 -30.03 10.20 28.43
CA ARG A 188 -28.93 10.83 27.73
C ARG A 188 -27.61 10.09 27.91
N MET A 189 -27.29 9.65 29.14
CA MET A 189 -26.07 8.85 29.40
C MET A 189 -26.11 7.50 28.66
N GLU A 190 -27.25 6.83 28.63
CA GLU A 190 -27.42 5.60 27.85
C GLU A 190 -27.16 5.81 26.35
N HIS A 191 -27.72 6.89 25.78
CA HIS A 191 -27.50 7.25 24.40
C HIS A 191 -26.02 7.53 24.11
N LEU A 192 -25.31 8.24 24.99
CA LEU A 192 -23.87 8.53 24.85
C LEU A 192 -23.03 7.26 24.83
N ILE A 193 -23.30 6.30 25.71
CA ILE A 193 -22.59 5.03 25.76
C ILE A 193 -22.85 4.23 24.49
N THR A 194 -24.07 4.24 23.99
CA THR A 194 -24.42 3.56 22.73
C THR A 194 -23.67 4.16 21.54
N GLN A 195 -23.59 5.50 21.43
CA GLN A 195 -22.81 6.16 20.38
C GLN A 195 -21.32 5.85 20.48
N MET A 196 -20.75 5.81 21.69
CA MET A 196 -19.35 5.39 21.87
C MET A 196 -19.11 3.95 21.44
N ALA A 197 -20.05 3.03 21.77
CA ALA A 197 -19.98 1.63 21.33
C ALA A 197 -20.02 1.50 19.80
N GLN A 198 -20.80 2.33 19.13
CA GLN A 198 -20.86 2.38 17.67
C GLN A 198 -19.54 2.83 17.05
N ILE A 199 -18.92 3.89 17.60
CA ILE A 199 -17.61 4.38 17.15
C ILE A 199 -16.55 3.27 17.32
N GLU A 200 -16.53 2.57 18.44
CA GLU A 200 -15.58 1.46 18.64
C GLU A 200 -15.84 0.29 17.68
N LYS A 201 -17.09 -0.04 17.39
CA LYS A 201 -17.44 -1.07 16.40
C LYS A 201 -16.95 -0.70 14.99
N MET A 202 -17.00 0.58 14.61
CA MET A 202 -16.46 1.06 13.34
C MET A 202 -14.95 0.89 13.22
N HIS A 203 -14.21 0.97 14.33
CA HIS A 203 -12.77 0.77 14.34
C HIS A 203 -12.36 -0.72 14.40
N ALA A 204 -13.30 -1.64 14.65
CA ALA A 204 -13.06 -3.08 14.57
C ALA A 204 -12.98 -3.49 13.07
N PHE A 205 -11.88 -4.09 12.65
CA PHE A 205 -11.47 -4.33 11.25
C PHE A 205 -12.31 -5.31 10.42
N SER A 206 -13.42 -5.85 10.91
CA SER A 206 -14.21 -6.82 10.16
C SER A 206 -15.66 -6.39 10.00
N LEU A 207 -15.94 -5.71 8.87
CA LEU A 207 -17.32 -5.50 8.43
C LEU A 207 -17.97 -6.86 8.12
N GLN A 208 -19.11 -7.12 8.72
CA GLN A 208 -19.92 -8.26 8.35
C GLN A 208 -20.93 -7.86 7.27
N ARG A 209 -20.41 -7.64 6.05
CA ARG A 209 -21.23 -7.25 4.91
C ARG A 209 -22.17 -8.39 4.51
N LYS A 210 -23.42 -8.04 4.23
CA LYS A 210 -24.42 -8.91 3.61
C LYS A 210 -25.39 -8.09 2.78
N ALA A 211 -25.89 -8.65 1.68
CA ALA A 211 -26.95 -8.04 0.90
C ALA A 211 -28.20 -7.89 1.77
N THR A 212 -28.56 -6.66 2.12
CA THR A 212 -29.65 -6.35 3.03
C THR A 212 -30.65 -5.40 2.35
N PRO A 213 -31.96 -5.64 2.48
CA PRO A 213 -32.96 -4.73 1.96
C PRO A 213 -32.89 -3.38 2.64
N LEU A 214 -32.76 -2.29 1.88
CA LEU A 214 -32.65 -0.93 2.46
C LEU A 214 -33.90 -0.57 3.25
N TYR A 215 -35.07 -0.95 2.78
CA TYR A 215 -36.34 -0.78 3.48
C TYR A 215 -36.33 -1.33 4.89
N SER A 216 -35.82 -2.55 5.10
CA SER A 216 -35.77 -3.16 6.43
C SER A 216 -34.92 -2.36 7.42
N MET A 217 -33.82 -1.80 6.97
CA MET A 217 -32.93 -0.98 7.81
C MET A 217 -33.57 0.38 8.16
N ILE A 218 -34.33 0.98 7.22
CA ILE A 218 -35.08 2.22 7.49
C ILE A 218 -36.14 1.96 8.58
N ILE A 219 -36.92 0.89 8.44
CA ILE A 219 -37.94 0.56 9.44
C ILE A 219 -37.31 0.29 10.81
N THR A 220 -36.22 -0.52 10.83
CA THR A 220 -35.51 -0.78 12.09
C THR A 220 -34.98 0.52 12.73
N ALA A 221 -34.44 1.43 11.93
CA ALA A 221 -33.98 2.74 12.43
C ALA A 221 -35.12 3.57 13.03
N MET A 222 -36.28 3.59 12.37
CA MET A 222 -37.46 4.29 12.88
C MET A 222 -38.02 3.67 14.17
N ASP A 223 -38.05 2.34 14.23
CA ASP A 223 -38.51 1.61 15.45
C ASP A 223 -37.58 1.89 16.64
N HIS A 224 -36.27 1.90 16.44
CA HIS A 224 -35.29 2.21 17.48
C HIS A 224 -35.40 3.67 17.99
N LEU A 225 -35.75 4.58 17.10
CA LEU A 225 -35.92 6.00 17.43
C LEU A 225 -37.32 6.32 18.02
N LEU A 226 -38.24 5.35 18.03
CA LEU A 226 -39.65 5.50 18.44
C LEU A 226 -40.32 6.67 17.69
N ILE A 227 -40.00 6.84 16.41
CA ILE A 227 -40.58 7.89 15.58
C ILE A 227 -41.95 7.46 15.07
N GLU A 228 -42.97 8.31 15.28
CA GLU A 228 -44.28 8.08 14.74
C GLU A 228 -44.28 8.08 13.21
N THR A 229 -45.02 7.18 12.59
CA THR A 229 -45.07 7.01 11.13
C THR A 229 -45.50 8.27 10.39
N ASP A 230 -46.25 9.14 11.03
CA ASP A 230 -46.72 10.42 10.47
C ASP A 230 -45.60 11.50 10.40
N SER A 231 -44.54 11.30 11.14
CA SER A 231 -43.39 12.22 11.19
C SER A 231 -42.39 12.04 10.02
N VAL A 232 -42.46 10.92 9.28
CA VAL A 232 -41.55 10.59 8.18
C VAL A 232 -42.35 10.04 7.00
N THR A 233 -42.11 10.63 5.82
CA THR A 233 -42.60 10.07 4.55
C THR A 233 -41.45 9.47 3.77
N TRP A 234 -41.66 8.33 3.13
CA TRP A 234 -40.64 7.70 2.31
C TRP A 234 -41.15 7.20 0.97
N SER A 235 -40.29 7.25 -0.06
CA SER A 235 -40.52 6.58 -1.32
C SER A 235 -40.23 5.09 -1.21
N GLN A 236 -40.69 4.30 -2.17
CA GLN A 236 -40.36 2.88 -2.24
C GLN A 236 -38.83 2.67 -2.30
N CYS A 237 -38.31 1.86 -1.38
CA CYS A 237 -36.87 1.57 -1.18
C CYS A 237 -36.60 0.07 -1.27
N ASP A 238 -36.86 -0.54 -2.41
CA ASP A 238 -36.83 -2.02 -2.57
C ASP A 238 -35.44 -2.59 -2.89
N GLN A 239 -34.41 -1.72 -2.96
CA GLN A 239 -33.06 -2.17 -3.31
C GLN A 239 -32.37 -2.90 -2.17
N TYR A 240 -31.49 -3.83 -2.57
CA TYR A 240 -30.53 -4.50 -1.68
C TYR A 240 -29.19 -3.81 -1.79
N ILE A 241 -28.54 -3.57 -0.65
CA ILE A 241 -27.19 -3.02 -0.58
C ILE A 241 -26.29 -3.95 0.20
N ASP A 242 -25.00 -4.04 -0.19
CA ASP A 242 -24.01 -4.90 0.48
C ASP A 242 -23.30 -4.13 1.59
N VAL A 243 -23.84 -4.24 2.79
CA VAL A 243 -23.40 -3.49 3.98
C VAL A 243 -23.39 -4.36 5.24
N ASP A 244 -22.74 -3.88 6.30
CA ASP A 244 -22.96 -4.34 7.68
C ASP A 244 -24.28 -3.72 8.16
N PRO A 245 -25.36 -4.53 8.36
CA PRO A 245 -26.70 -3.98 8.61
C PRO A 245 -26.80 -3.18 9.90
N ASP A 246 -26.10 -3.63 10.96
CA ASP A 246 -26.16 -2.96 12.26
C ASP A 246 -25.50 -1.58 12.19
N LEU A 247 -24.33 -1.49 11.54
CA LEU A 247 -23.64 -0.22 11.38
C LEU A 247 -24.41 0.72 10.45
N PHE A 248 -24.92 0.18 9.32
CA PHE A 248 -25.64 1.01 8.37
C PHE A 248 -26.99 1.50 8.92
N THR A 249 -27.71 0.65 9.65
CA THR A 249 -28.92 1.07 10.40
C THR A 249 -28.60 2.20 11.36
N SER A 250 -27.48 2.11 12.09
CA SER A 250 -27.04 3.20 12.98
C SER A 250 -26.75 4.50 12.25
N ALA A 251 -26.17 4.46 11.05
CA ALA A 251 -25.99 5.66 10.24
C ALA A 251 -27.34 6.30 9.85
N LEU A 252 -28.31 5.46 9.46
CA LEU A 252 -29.68 5.93 9.17
C LEU A 252 -30.36 6.52 10.40
N GLU A 253 -30.25 5.88 11.58
CA GLU A 253 -30.74 6.41 12.87
C GLU A 253 -30.21 7.83 13.11
N ASN A 254 -28.91 8.02 12.97
CA ASN A 254 -28.28 9.32 13.21
C ASN A 254 -28.75 10.39 12.21
N LEU A 255 -28.93 10.04 10.93
CA LEU A 255 -29.42 10.99 9.92
C LEU A 255 -30.92 11.31 10.10
N ILE A 256 -31.73 10.31 10.42
CA ILE A 256 -33.17 10.47 10.63
C ILE A 256 -33.42 11.26 11.93
N ASP A 257 -32.76 10.91 13.04
CA ASP A 257 -32.86 11.66 14.30
C ASP A 257 -32.44 13.12 14.11
N ASN A 258 -31.33 13.38 13.41
CA ASN A 258 -30.89 14.72 13.07
C ASN A 258 -31.95 15.47 12.25
N ALA A 259 -32.52 14.83 11.24
CA ALA A 259 -33.52 15.45 10.39
C ALA A 259 -34.80 15.80 11.17
N VAL A 260 -35.30 14.88 12.02
CA VAL A 260 -36.51 15.11 12.83
C VAL A 260 -36.29 16.18 13.89
N ARG A 261 -35.13 16.18 14.58
CA ARG A 261 -34.84 17.18 15.63
C ARG A 261 -34.68 18.60 15.09
N HIS A 262 -34.15 18.75 13.91
CA HIS A 262 -33.83 20.07 13.33
C HIS A 262 -34.85 20.50 12.28
N ALA A 263 -35.90 19.71 12.03
CA ALA A 263 -36.98 20.09 11.15
C ALA A 263 -37.79 21.26 11.71
N THR A 264 -38.00 22.29 10.94
CA THR A 264 -38.95 23.38 11.25
C THR A 264 -40.41 22.99 11.00
N SER A 265 -40.61 21.94 10.17
CA SER A 265 -41.93 21.37 9.88
C SER A 265 -41.78 19.87 9.55
N LEU A 266 -42.73 19.05 10.00
CA LEU A 266 -42.86 17.64 9.67
C LEU A 266 -43.86 17.48 8.51
N PRO A 267 -43.82 16.39 7.76
CA PRO A 267 -42.90 15.23 7.89
C PRO A 267 -41.53 15.45 7.25
N VAL A 268 -40.53 14.74 7.75
CA VAL A 268 -39.23 14.53 7.10
C VAL A 268 -39.39 13.58 5.93
N THR A 269 -38.67 13.77 4.83
CA THR A 269 -38.81 12.94 3.64
C THR A 269 -37.56 12.07 3.42
N ILE A 270 -37.75 10.74 3.28
CA ILE A 270 -36.72 9.81 2.87
C ILE A 270 -36.97 9.44 1.41
N HIS A 271 -36.02 9.69 0.54
CA HIS A 271 -36.06 9.35 -0.86
C HIS A 271 -34.95 8.37 -1.21
N CYS A 272 -35.33 7.25 -1.85
CA CYS A 272 -34.39 6.22 -2.29
C CYS A 272 -34.44 6.10 -3.81
N ASP A 273 -33.29 5.93 -4.42
CA ASP A 273 -33.13 5.46 -5.79
C ASP A 273 -32.08 4.33 -5.85
N LYS A 274 -31.71 3.88 -7.05
CA LYS A 274 -30.75 2.77 -7.22
C LYS A 274 -29.35 3.07 -6.73
N GLU A 275 -28.98 4.34 -6.62
CA GLU A 275 -27.61 4.76 -6.36
C GLU A 275 -27.43 5.47 -5.03
N LYS A 276 -28.53 5.91 -4.39
CA LYS A 276 -28.47 6.71 -3.17
C LYS A 276 -29.73 6.62 -2.31
N ILE A 277 -29.56 6.93 -1.03
CA ILE A 277 -30.62 7.28 -0.09
C ILE A 277 -30.43 8.72 0.35
N CYS A 278 -31.48 9.53 0.31
CA CYS A 278 -31.49 10.94 0.72
C CYS A 278 -32.52 11.17 1.81
N ILE A 279 -32.13 11.85 2.88
CA ILE A 279 -32.97 12.28 3.98
C ILE A 279 -33.06 13.80 3.89
N LYS A 280 -34.31 14.32 3.85
CA LYS A 280 -34.62 15.73 3.65
C LYS A 280 -35.44 16.26 4.79
N ASN A 281 -35.08 17.42 5.31
CA ASN A 281 -35.87 18.16 6.30
C ASN A 281 -35.84 19.67 6.00
N SER A 282 -36.91 20.32 6.35
CA SER A 282 -36.94 21.80 6.36
C SER A 282 -36.19 22.34 7.59
N GLY A 283 -35.45 23.43 7.44
CA GLY A 283 -34.70 23.99 8.54
C GLY A 283 -33.96 25.28 8.20
N GLU A 284 -33.43 25.96 9.22
CA GLU A 284 -32.52 27.10 9.03
C GLU A 284 -31.16 26.63 8.55
N PRO A 285 -30.42 27.45 7.74
CA PRO A 285 -29.08 27.03 7.26
C PRO A 285 -28.14 26.74 8.42
N LEU A 286 -27.24 25.81 8.21
CA LEU A 286 -26.18 25.48 9.19
C LEU A 286 -25.38 26.72 9.50
N LYS A 287 -25.12 26.98 10.78
CA LYS A 287 -24.29 28.11 11.24
C LYS A 287 -22.80 27.91 10.97
N ARG A 288 -22.40 26.70 10.58
CA ARG A 288 -21.04 26.30 10.31
C ARG A 288 -20.95 25.58 8.97
N PRO A 289 -19.76 25.57 8.32
CA PRO A 289 -19.52 24.72 7.16
C PRO A 289 -19.79 23.25 7.47
N ILE A 290 -20.27 22.50 6.49
CA ILE A 290 -20.61 21.08 6.69
C ILE A 290 -19.38 20.26 7.10
N GLU A 291 -18.20 20.61 6.63
CA GLU A 291 -16.93 19.95 6.95
C GLU A 291 -16.60 20.03 8.45
N GLU A 292 -17.03 21.11 9.12
CA GLU A 292 -16.92 21.22 10.57
C GLU A 292 -18.01 20.44 11.28
N ALA A 293 -19.25 20.49 10.78
CA ALA A 293 -20.39 19.79 11.38
C ALA A 293 -20.25 18.25 11.32
N LEU A 294 -19.46 17.73 10.38
CA LEU A 294 -19.14 16.32 10.24
C LEU A 294 -18.01 15.86 11.17
N GLN A 295 -17.34 16.76 11.90
CA GLN A 295 -16.32 16.39 12.88
C GLN A 295 -16.93 15.90 14.18
N ALA A 296 -16.24 14.96 14.85
CA ALA A 296 -16.68 14.46 16.14
C ALA A 296 -16.71 15.56 17.21
N PHE A 297 -17.72 15.56 18.06
CA PHE A 297 -17.91 16.48 19.18
C PHE A 297 -18.19 17.92 18.78
N VAL A 298 -18.57 18.17 17.54
CA VAL A 298 -19.00 19.50 17.07
C VAL A 298 -20.52 19.60 17.18
N THR A 299 -20.98 20.52 18.03
CA THR A 299 -22.42 20.79 18.24
C THR A 299 -22.72 22.29 18.06
N GLU A 300 -23.92 22.61 17.68
CA GLU A 300 -24.43 23.98 17.83
C GLU A 300 -24.84 24.22 19.30
N ARG A 301 -24.58 25.42 19.84
CA ARG A 301 -24.92 25.73 21.23
C ARG A 301 -26.44 25.59 21.45
N GLY A 302 -26.85 24.70 22.34
CA GLY A 302 -28.24 24.49 22.74
C GLY A 302 -28.87 23.16 22.37
N ASP A 303 -28.30 22.38 21.45
CA ASP A 303 -28.95 21.19 20.88
C ASP A 303 -28.91 19.95 21.76
N GLY A 304 -28.21 20.00 22.88
CA GLY A 304 -28.21 18.90 23.85
C GLY A 304 -27.53 17.58 23.38
N GLY A 305 -27.04 17.51 22.12
CA GLY A 305 -26.31 16.38 21.57
C GLY A 305 -24.79 16.47 21.79
N LEU A 306 -24.07 15.34 21.60
CA LEU A 306 -22.59 15.32 21.66
C LEU A 306 -21.92 15.71 20.34
N GLY A 307 -22.66 15.93 19.26
CA GLY A 307 -22.08 16.17 17.93
C GLY A 307 -21.39 14.93 17.34
N LEU A 308 -21.89 13.75 17.66
CA LEU A 308 -21.38 12.48 17.14
C LEU A 308 -22.23 11.90 16.01
N GLY A 309 -23.51 12.29 15.89
CA GLY A 309 -24.44 11.69 14.93
C GLY A 309 -24.01 11.79 13.49
N LEU A 310 -23.70 13.00 13.02
CA LEU A 310 -23.22 13.22 11.64
C LEU A 310 -21.84 12.60 11.39
N TYR A 311 -20.95 12.65 12.39
CA TYR A 311 -19.66 11.97 12.33
C TYR A 311 -19.82 10.44 12.17
N ILE A 312 -20.72 9.81 12.91
CA ILE A 312 -21.03 8.38 12.81
C ILE A 312 -21.57 8.06 11.41
N ALA A 313 -22.54 8.84 10.94
CA ALA A 313 -23.13 8.65 9.62
C ALA A 313 -22.08 8.76 8.49
N GLN A 314 -21.18 9.73 8.55
CA GLN A 314 -20.08 9.87 7.60
C GLN A 314 -19.10 8.70 7.70
N SER A 315 -18.62 8.38 8.91
CA SER A 315 -17.63 7.33 9.12
C SER A 315 -18.15 5.96 8.70
N VAL A 316 -19.42 5.64 8.97
CA VAL A 316 -20.04 4.41 8.50
C VAL A 316 -20.15 4.38 6.97
N SER A 317 -20.52 5.50 6.35
CA SER A 317 -20.59 5.59 4.88
C SER A 317 -19.22 5.34 4.25
N GLU A 318 -18.18 6.04 4.71
CA GLU A 318 -16.79 5.87 4.25
C GLU A 318 -16.26 4.44 4.44
N LEU A 319 -16.58 3.81 5.57
CA LEU A 319 -16.20 2.44 5.89
C LEU A 319 -16.79 1.42 4.88
N HIS A 320 -17.98 1.72 4.36
CA HIS A 320 -18.62 0.93 3.30
C HIS A 320 -18.16 1.30 1.89
N GLY A 321 -17.34 2.34 1.72
CA GLY A 321 -16.91 2.87 0.43
C GLY A 321 -17.93 3.78 -0.22
N PHE A 322 -18.88 4.29 0.56
CA PHE A 322 -19.94 5.20 0.14
C PHE A 322 -19.58 6.65 0.48
N ASN A 323 -20.26 7.60 -0.15
CA ASN A 323 -20.06 9.03 0.12
C ASN A 323 -21.31 9.65 0.72
N LEU A 324 -21.15 10.35 1.86
CA LEU A 324 -22.18 11.20 2.42
C LEU A 324 -22.07 12.61 1.84
N ASN A 325 -23.09 13.05 1.13
CA ASN A 325 -23.18 14.38 0.54
C ASN A 325 -24.26 15.19 1.25
N TYR A 326 -24.02 16.48 1.39
CA TYR A 326 -24.96 17.44 1.95
C TYR A 326 -25.20 18.58 0.97
N THR A 327 -26.46 18.99 0.85
CA THR A 327 -26.87 20.21 0.15
C THR A 327 -27.92 20.94 0.97
N TYR A 328 -27.94 22.28 0.83
CA TYR A 328 -28.98 23.14 1.41
C TYR A 328 -29.50 24.08 0.33
N GLU A 329 -30.76 23.90 0.00
CA GLU A 329 -31.44 24.69 -1.03
C GLU A 329 -32.87 25.01 -0.61
N GLU A 330 -33.30 26.22 -0.80
CA GLU A 330 -34.68 26.68 -0.54
C GLU A 330 -35.22 26.35 0.87
N GLY A 331 -34.35 26.38 1.90
CA GLY A 331 -34.76 26.08 3.26
C GLY A 331 -34.83 24.56 3.56
N ILE A 332 -34.29 23.70 2.68
CA ILE A 332 -34.30 22.25 2.82
C ILE A 332 -32.87 21.73 2.94
N HIS A 333 -32.60 21.04 4.04
CA HIS A 333 -31.39 20.22 4.20
C HIS A 333 -31.59 18.88 3.51
N THR A 334 -30.60 18.45 2.76
CA THR A 334 -30.59 17.15 2.09
C THR A 334 -29.28 16.43 2.38
N PHE A 335 -29.35 15.33 3.12
CA PHE A 335 -28.24 14.43 3.35
C PHE A 335 -28.41 13.19 2.49
N CYS A 336 -27.45 12.87 1.61
CA CYS A 336 -27.50 11.73 0.70
C CYS A 336 -26.30 10.81 0.90
N ILE A 337 -26.54 9.52 1.15
CA ILE A 337 -25.53 8.47 1.07
C ILE A 337 -25.61 7.87 -0.33
N ARG A 338 -24.50 7.98 -1.09
CA ARG A 338 -24.37 7.39 -2.43
C ARG A 338 -23.59 6.07 -2.34
N PHE A 339 -24.19 5.00 -2.88
CA PHE A 339 -23.65 3.62 -2.87
C PHE A 339 -22.65 3.32 -3.96
#